data_1d368b73a6e2534751bb624d1138eebb
#
_entry.id   1d368b73a6e2534751bb624d1138eebb
#
_cell.length_a   1.000
_cell.length_b   1.000
_cell.length_c   1.000
_cell.angle_alpha   90.00
_cell.angle_beta   90.00
_cell.angle_gamma   90.00
#
_symmetry.space_group_name_H-M   'P 1'
#
loop_
_entity.id
_entity.type
_entity.pdbx_description
1 polymer ?
#
loop_
_entity_poly.entity_id
_entity_poly.type
_entity_poly.pdbx_seq_one_letter_code
_entity_poly.pdbx_strand_id
1 'polypeptide(L)'
;FEELRNNDFQENLPLGPIGRESEFYAFWCKYLSGEKNLTLKAFKGGMFSDRFAWVFLSGYQSAIQHTFSEMSSDHWASFAVSEDRRGTLPGLDWSKTEKGILLNGYKTWVAAVDQMNTIIVKAGRGDRAVYLAVDRDHSNLTLTRKEQGFLPEMSEGVAHFQDAVVSEKDLLSDKNVKQFGKIEILYIYLAFCGLVASKSKDTTVVDNSWAIAEEISALVHSEDFFALKEVDVKVQQLRDEAGGNMLGVSGWDADQKLIAMYSKGIQSRGD
;
A
#
# COMPACT_ATOMS: atom_id res chain seq x y z
N PHE A 1 11.03 -10.06 14.22
CA PHE A 1 11.50 -8.71 14.59
C PHE A 1 12.77 -8.77 15.43
N GLU A 2 12.88 -9.63 16.42
CA GLU A 2 14.07 -9.78 17.27
C GLU A 2 15.36 -10.07 16.47
N GLU A 3 15.30 -11.02 15.51
CA GLU A 3 16.44 -11.31 14.64
C GLU A 3 16.83 -10.10 13.78
N LEU A 4 15.86 -9.34 13.29
CA LEU A 4 16.09 -8.15 12.48
C LEU A 4 16.72 -7.02 13.32
N ARG A 5 16.32 -6.89 14.60
CA ARG A 5 16.85 -5.89 15.52
C ARG A 5 18.30 -6.19 15.90
N ASN A 6 18.68 -7.46 15.99
CA ASN A 6 20.00 -7.93 16.42
C ASN A 6 20.99 -8.09 15.26
N ASN A 7 20.56 -8.06 14.01
CA ASN A 7 21.41 -8.16 12.82
C ASN A 7 21.77 -6.76 12.30
N ASP A 8 22.99 -6.63 11.73
CA ASP A 8 23.49 -5.40 11.08
C ASP A 8 22.71 -5.08 9.76
N PHE A 9 21.36 -5.17 9.83
CA PHE A 9 20.50 -4.81 8.71
C PHE A 9 20.70 -3.35 8.28
N GLN A 10 21.20 -2.52 9.18
CA GLN A 10 21.54 -1.12 8.91
C GLN A 10 22.64 -0.96 7.85
N GLU A 11 23.52 -1.95 7.68
CA GLU A 11 24.57 -1.90 6.64
C GLU A 11 24.00 -1.90 5.20
N ASN A 12 22.77 -2.36 5.02
CA ASN A 12 22.09 -2.41 3.73
C ASN A 12 21.15 -1.21 3.49
N LEU A 13 21.09 -0.25 4.42
CA LEU A 13 20.28 0.96 4.22
C LEU A 13 20.86 1.78 3.06
N PRO A 14 20.01 2.45 2.27
CA PRO A 14 20.48 3.35 1.22
C PRO A 14 21.40 4.41 1.79
N LEU A 15 22.58 4.61 1.16
CA LEU A 15 23.56 5.61 1.57
C LEU A 15 23.11 7.05 1.29
N GLY A 16 21.98 7.23 0.61
CA GLY A 16 21.44 8.54 0.24
C GLY A 16 19.94 8.51 0.00
N PRO A 17 19.32 9.68 -0.24
CA PRO A 17 17.89 9.78 -0.45
C PRO A 17 17.47 9.10 -1.76
N ILE A 18 16.34 8.39 -1.71
CA ILE A 18 15.69 7.81 -2.89
C ILE A 18 14.66 8.83 -3.39
N GLY A 19 15.05 9.65 -4.37
CA GLY A 19 14.26 10.79 -4.83
C GLY A 19 13.11 10.46 -5.78
N ARG A 20 13.16 9.32 -6.48
CA ARG A 20 12.22 8.96 -7.54
C ARG A 20 11.56 7.61 -7.30
N GLU A 21 10.31 7.48 -7.73
CA GLU A 21 9.52 6.25 -7.63
C GLU A 21 10.22 5.06 -8.31
N SER A 22 10.81 5.28 -9.50
CA SER A 22 11.55 4.24 -10.23
C SER A 22 12.79 3.73 -9.49
N GLU A 23 13.46 4.61 -8.72
CA GLU A 23 14.61 4.22 -7.90
C GLU A 23 14.14 3.38 -6.70
N PHE A 24 13.04 3.78 -6.06
CA PHE A 24 12.46 3.02 -4.97
C PHE A 24 11.92 1.67 -5.45
N TYR A 25 11.28 1.62 -6.61
CA TYR A 25 10.84 0.36 -7.21
C TYR A 25 12.00 -0.60 -7.48
N ALA A 26 13.08 -0.12 -8.11
CA ALA A 26 14.27 -0.92 -8.36
C ALA A 26 14.91 -1.44 -7.06
N PHE A 27 14.96 -0.59 -6.03
CA PHE A 27 15.44 -0.96 -4.71
C PHE A 27 14.54 -2.03 -4.07
N TRP A 28 13.22 -1.83 -4.12
CA TRP A 28 12.23 -2.77 -3.60
C TRP A 28 12.36 -4.16 -4.27
N CYS A 29 12.46 -4.20 -5.60
CA CYS A 29 12.67 -5.45 -6.33
C CYS A 29 13.94 -6.18 -5.88
N LYS A 30 15.02 -5.45 -5.64
CA LYS A 30 16.31 -6.03 -5.26
C LYS A 30 16.33 -6.59 -3.83
N TYR A 31 15.73 -5.88 -2.88
CA TYR A 31 15.92 -6.15 -1.45
C TYR A 31 14.67 -6.66 -0.72
N LEU A 32 13.48 -6.41 -1.24
CA LEU A 32 12.22 -6.71 -0.55
C LEU A 32 11.35 -7.74 -1.28
N SER A 33 11.46 -7.90 -2.59
CA SER A 33 10.59 -8.81 -3.34
C SER A 33 10.66 -10.25 -2.82
N GLY A 34 11.85 -10.72 -2.45
CA GLY A 34 12.10 -12.06 -1.92
C GLY A 34 11.65 -12.29 -0.47
N GLU A 35 11.30 -11.24 0.29
CA GLU A 35 10.84 -11.40 1.67
C GLU A 35 9.43 -12.02 1.68
N LYS A 36 9.31 -13.18 2.32
CA LYS A 36 8.04 -13.94 2.38
C LYS A 36 7.16 -13.54 3.55
N ASN A 37 7.76 -13.05 4.63
CA ASN A 37 7.01 -12.51 5.76
C ASN A 37 6.56 -11.08 5.43
N LEU A 38 5.27 -10.89 5.14
CA LEU A 38 4.73 -9.61 4.68
C LEU A 38 4.81 -8.51 5.75
N THR A 39 4.75 -8.87 7.04
CA THR A 39 4.90 -7.89 8.13
C THR A 39 6.34 -7.37 8.19
N LEU A 40 7.32 -8.27 8.04
CA LEU A 40 8.73 -7.88 7.93
C LEU A 40 9.00 -7.13 6.62
N LYS A 41 8.37 -7.52 5.51
CA LYS A 41 8.50 -6.80 4.22
C LYS A 41 8.07 -5.35 4.35
N ALA A 42 6.90 -5.08 4.93
CA ALA A 42 6.40 -3.72 5.14
C ALA A 42 7.33 -2.92 6.07
N PHE A 43 7.72 -3.50 7.21
CA PHE A 43 8.61 -2.86 8.18
C PHE A 43 9.98 -2.53 7.57
N LYS A 44 10.63 -3.49 6.91
CA LYS A 44 11.91 -3.28 6.19
C LYS A 44 11.77 -2.20 5.12
N GLY A 45 10.68 -2.22 4.35
CA GLY A 45 10.38 -1.19 3.36
C GLY A 45 10.31 0.20 3.99
N GLY A 46 9.71 0.31 5.17
CA GLY A 46 9.73 1.53 5.97
C GLY A 46 11.13 1.94 6.41
N MET A 47 11.96 1.00 6.88
CA MET A 47 13.36 1.30 7.26
C MET A 47 14.17 1.87 6.10
N PHE A 48 13.91 1.44 4.86
CA PHE A 48 14.54 1.96 3.66
C PHE A 48 13.97 3.30 3.19
N SER A 49 12.81 3.70 3.71
CA SER A 49 12.11 4.92 3.29
C SER A 49 12.80 6.18 3.84
N ASP A 50 12.76 7.25 3.04
CA ASP A 50 13.16 8.60 3.43
C ASP A 50 12.01 9.61 3.25
N ARG A 51 10.80 9.11 2.92
CA ARG A 51 9.58 9.89 2.74
C ARG A 51 8.32 9.04 2.84
N PHE A 52 7.18 9.67 3.05
CA PHE A 52 5.91 8.97 3.24
C PHE A 52 5.38 8.27 1.99
N ALA A 53 5.76 8.71 0.79
CA ALA A 53 5.43 7.99 -0.45
C ALA A 53 5.95 6.55 -0.43
N TRP A 54 7.18 6.34 0.06
CA TRP A 54 7.77 5.01 0.15
C TRP A 54 7.24 4.19 1.32
N VAL A 55 6.90 4.84 2.43
CA VAL A 55 6.17 4.21 3.55
C VAL A 55 4.82 3.68 3.05
N PHE A 56 4.06 4.52 2.35
CA PHE A 56 2.79 4.12 1.76
C PHE A 56 2.97 2.92 0.83
N LEU A 57 3.87 3.00 -0.15
CA LEU A 57 4.06 1.93 -1.13
C LEU A 57 4.52 0.61 -0.47
N SER A 58 5.39 0.67 0.55
CA SER A 58 5.84 -0.52 1.28
C SER A 58 4.69 -1.24 1.99
N GLY A 59 3.84 -0.48 2.68
CA GLY A 59 2.66 -1.02 3.35
C GLY A 59 1.61 -1.49 2.35
N TYR A 60 1.32 -0.68 1.34
CA TYR A 60 0.31 -0.96 0.32
C TYR A 60 0.60 -2.23 -0.49
N GLN A 61 1.85 -2.44 -0.94
CA GLN A 61 2.22 -3.67 -1.65
C GLN A 61 2.11 -4.89 -0.77
N SER A 62 2.48 -4.80 0.51
CA SER A 62 2.30 -5.89 1.47
C SER A 62 0.82 -6.20 1.72
N ALA A 63 -0.04 -5.19 1.82
CA ALA A 63 -1.48 -5.36 1.96
C ALA A 63 -2.12 -6.01 0.73
N ILE A 64 -1.70 -5.65 -0.47
CA ILE A 64 -2.16 -6.27 -1.72
C ILE A 64 -1.78 -7.75 -1.74
N GLN A 65 -0.53 -8.10 -1.44
CA GLN A 65 -0.07 -9.48 -1.42
C GLN A 65 -0.75 -10.33 -0.34
N HIS A 66 -1.08 -9.72 0.81
CA HIS A 66 -1.85 -10.38 1.86
C HIS A 66 -3.29 -10.68 1.39
N THR A 67 -3.90 -9.72 0.72
CA THR A 67 -5.31 -9.82 0.31
C THR A 67 -5.49 -10.74 -0.89
N PHE A 68 -4.56 -10.66 -1.84
CA PHE A 68 -4.55 -11.42 -3.09
C PHE A 68 -3.30 -12.30 -3.14
N SER A 69 -3.35 -13.43 -2.42
CA SER A 69 -2.21 -14.36 -2.28
C SER A 69 -1.78 -15.01 -3.60
N GLU A 70 -2.62 -14.93 -4.63
CA GLU A 70 -2.34 -15.42 -5.99
C GLU A 70 -1.39 -14.48 -6.76
N MET A 71 -1.23 -13.22 -6.30
CA MET A 71 -0.38 -12.25 -6.97
C MET A 71 1.10 -12.53 -6.75
N SER A 72 1.89 -12.29 -7.80
CA SER A 72 3.35 -12.35 -7.71
C SER A 72 3.87 -11.34 -6.69
N SER A 73 4.86 -11.76 -5.91
CA SER A 73 5.57 -10.89 -4.98
C SER A 73 6.71 -10.09 -5.64
N ASP A 74 6.99 -10.34 -6.92
CA ASP A 74 8.17 -9.80 -7.61
C ASP A 74 7.93 -8.42 -8.22
N HIS A 75 6.66 -8.01 -8.31
CA HIS A 75 6.24 -6.77 -8.97
C HIS A 75 5.22 -6.01 -8.14
N TRP A 76 5.11 -4.72 -8.38
CA TRP A 76 4.07 -3.91 -7.79
C TRP A 76 2.72 -4.08 -8.50
N ALA A 77 1.67 -4.08 -7.69
CA ALA A 77 0.30 -4.00 -8.17
C ALA A 77 -0.40 -2.74 -7.63
N SER A 78 -1.44 -2.31 -8.32
CA SER A 78 -2.34 -1.28 -7.83
C SER A 78 -3.74 -1.85 -7.66
N PHE A 79 -4.35 -1.70 -6.48
CA PHE A 79 -5.73 -2.11 -6.21
C PHE A 79 -6.69 -0.96 -6.45
N ALA A 80 -7.26 -0.88 -7.65
CA ALA A 80 -8.08 0.21 -8.13
C ALA A 80 -9.58 -0.08 -7.98
N VAL A 81 -10.18 0.45 -6.91
CA VAL A 81 -11.62 0.31 -6.63
C VAL A 81 -12.41 1.60 -6.81
N SER A 82 -11.72 2.76 -6.73
CA SER A 82 -12.35 4.07 -6.77
C SER A 82 -12.92 4.41 -8.15
N GLU A 83 -14.13 4.95 -8.15
CA GLU A 83 -14.83 5.43 -9.34
C GLU A 83 -15.16 6.93 -9.21
N ASP A 84 -15.55 7.56 -10.31
CA ASP A 84 -15.92 8.97 -10.31
C ASP A 84 -17.22 9.20 -9.53
N ARG A 85 -17.10 9.90 -8.38
CA ARG A 85 -18.24 10.25 -7.53
C ARG A 85 -19.17 11.29 -8.15
N ARG A 86 -18.69 12.05 -9.14
CA ARG A 86 -19.49 13.06 -9.85
C ARG A 86 -20.31 12.46 -10.97
N GLY A 87 -20.04 11.19 -11.34
CA GLY A 87 -20.76 10.47 -12.40
C GLY A 87 -20.43 10.96 -13.83
N THR A 88 -19.36 11.71 -14.00
CA THR A 88 -18.91 12.18 -15.32
C THR A 88 -18.27 11.06 -16.12
N LEU A 89 -17.55 10.16 -15.42
CA LEU A 89 -16.93 8.98 -16.00
C LEU A 89 -17.72 7.73 -15.58
N PRO A 90 -18.09 6.83 -16.52
CA PRO A 90 -18.76 5.60 -16.16
C PRO A 90 -17.84 4.72 -15.33
N GLY A 91 -18.39 4.11 -14.25
CA GLY A 91 -17.67 3.12 -13.47
C GLY A 91 -17.33 1.88 -14.28
N LEU A 92 -16.34 1.11 -13.82
CA LEU A 92 -15.93 -0.11 -14.51
C LEU A 92 -16.99 -1.20 -14.35
N ASP A 93 -17.54 -1.65 -15.48
CA ASP A 93 -18.47 -2.78 -15.54
C ASP A 93 -17.88 -3.92 -16.39
N TRP A 94 -18.52 -5.09 -16.30
CA TRP A 94 -18.07 -6.28 -16.98
C TRP A 94 -19.21 -7.11 -17.56
N SER A 95 -18.90 -7.87 -18.60
CA SER A 95 -19.77 -8.90 -19.16
C SER A 95 -18.98 -10.14 -19.57
N LYS A 96 -19.62 -11.29 -19.52
CA LYS A 96 -19.04 -12.55 -20.00
C LYS A 96 -19.20 -12.65 -21.52
N THR A 97 -18.15 -13.05 -22.20
CA THR A 97 -18.13 -13.31 -23.64
C THR A 97 -17.54 -14.70 -23.92
N GLU A 98 -17.61 -15.17 -25.16
CA GLU A 98 -16.94 -16.42 -25.58
C GLU A 98 -15.41 -16.35 -25.47
N LYS A 99 -14.83 -15.13 -25.50
CA LYS A 99 -13.39 -14.89 -25.45
C LYS A 99 -12.85 -14.63 -24.04
N GLY A 100 -13.73 -14.50 -23.04
CA GLY A 100 -13.39 -14.17 -21.65
C GLY A 100 -14.28 -13.10 -21.08
N ILE A 101 -13.74 -12.28 -20.19
CA ILE A 101 -14.43 -11.20 -19.47
C ILE A 101 -14.14 -9.89 -20.18
N LEU A 102 -15.18 -9.23 -20.69
CA LEU A 102 -15.08 -7.91 -21.33
C LEU A 102 -15.25 -6.83 -20.26
N LEU A 103 -14.31 -5.88 -20.23
CA LEU A 103 -14.28 -4.74 -19.32
C LEU A 103 -14.46 -3.42 -20.06
N ASN A 104 -15.36 -2.56 -19.53
CA ASN A 104 -15.59 -1.21 -20.02
C ASN A 104 -15.79 -0.23 -18.89
N GLY A 105 -15.13 0.92 -18.94
CA GLY A 105 -15.28 2.00 -17.95
C GLY A 105 -13.96 2.43 -17.29
N TYR A 106 -14.08 3.10 -16.15
CA TYR A 106 -12.96 3.81 -15.52
C TYR A 106 -12.72 3.40 -14.07
N LYS A 107 -11.46 3.48 -13.66
CA LYS A 107 -11.02 3.59 -12.26
C LYS A 107 -10.25 4.89 -12.09
N THR A 108 -10.62 5.67 -11.09
CA THR A 108 -10.17 7.06 -10.95
C THR A 108 -9.01 7.25 -9.98
N TRP A 109 -8.53 6.17 -9.38
CA TRP A 109 -7.34 6.17 -8.54
C TRP A 109 -6.53 4.89 -8.74
N VAL A 110 -5.33 5.07 -9.29
CA VAL A 110 -4.33 4.02 -9.53
C VAL A 110 -3.03 4.50 -8.93
N ALA A 111 -2.55 3.83 -7.88
CA ALA A 111 -1.30 4.15 -7.22
C ALA A 111 -0.11 3.59 -7.99
N ALA A 112 1.02 4.29 -7.94
CA ALA A 112 2.27 3.92 -8.62
C ALA A 112 2.06 3.61 -10.11
N VAL A 113 1.25 4.43 -10.78
CA VAL A 113 0.82 4.18 -12.17
C VAL A 113 1.99 4.09 -13.16
N ASP A 114 3.13 4.70 -12.84
CA ASP A 114 4.33 4.66 -13.69
C ASP A 114 5.13 3.36 -13.51
N GLN A 115 5.03 2.68 -12.35
CA GLN A 115 5.88 1.54 -12.00
C GLN A 115 5.12 0.23 -11.74
N MET A 116 3.81 0.27 -11.46
CA MET A 116 3.04 -0.95 -11.23
C MET A 116 2.99 -1.82 -12.50
N ASN A 117 3.05 -3.13 -12.35
CA ASN A 117 2.99 -4.09 -13.45
C ASN A 117 1.58 -4.66 -13.66
N THR A 118 0.79 -4.68 -12.59
CA THR A 118 -0.56 -5.23 -12.59
C THR A 118 -1.53 -4.26 -11.95
N ILE A 119 -2.68 -4.05 -12.57
CA ILE A 119 -3.79 -3.36 -11.96
C ILE A 119 -4.86 -4.39 -11.53
N ILE A 120 -5.14 -4.42 -10.24
CA ILE A 120 -6.24 -5.21 -9.69
C ILE A 120 -7.46 -4.31 -9.67
N VAL A 121 -8.50 -4.67 -10.37
CA VAL A 121 -9.71 -3.87 -10.48
C VAL A 121 -10.92 -4.57 -9.89
N LYS A 122 -11.78 -3.78 -9.25
CA LYS A 122 -13.15 -4.18 -8.95
C LYS A 122 -14.02 -3.78 -10.14
N ALA A 123 -14.64 -4.73 -10.83
CA ALA A 123 -15.61 -4.48 -11.89
C ALA A 123 -17.01 -4.89 -11.44
N GLY A 124 -18.03 -4.12 -11.83
CA GLY A 124 -19.42 -4.34 -11.41
C GLY A 124 -19.72 -3.86 -9.99
N ARG A 125 -20.99 -4.01 -9.57
CA ARG A 125 -21.53 -3.53 -8.29
C ARG A 125 -22.32 -4.59 -7.56
N GLY A 126 -22.43 -4.45 -6.23
CA GLY A 126 -23.19 -5.38 -5.38
C GLY A 126 -22.70 -6.82 -5.54
N ASP A 127 -23.64 -7.76 -5.67
CA ASP A 127 -23.35 -9.19 -5.83
C ASP A 127 -22.74 -9.56 -7.19
N ARG A 128 -22.74 -8.62 -8.14
CA ARG A 128 -22.06 -8.78 -9.44
C ARG A 128 -20.60 -8.29 -9.42
N ALA A 129 -20.10 -7.80 -8.29
CA ALA A 129 -18.74 -7.35 -8.21
C ALA A 129 -17.75 -8.52 -8.35
N VAL A 130 -16.78 -8.35 -9.23
CA VAL A 130 -15.66 -9.28 -9.43
C VAL A 130 -14.34 -8.53 -9.31
N TYR A 131 -13.28 -9.25 -9.00
CA TYR A 131 -11.92 -8.71 -8.92
C TYR A 131 -11.04 -9.39 -9.96
N LEU A 132 -10.31 -8.61 -10.72
CA LEU A 132 -9.50 -9.09 -11.83
C LEU A 132 -8.12 -8.46 -11.78
N ALA A 133 -7.10 -9.27 -12.02
CA ALA A 133 -5.74 -8.81 -12.26
C ALA A 133 -5.57 -8.56 -13.77
N VAL A 134 -5.19 -7.35 -14.15
CA VAL A 134 -4.97 -6.97 -15.54
C VAL A 134 -3.53 -6.46 -15.69
N ASP A 135 -2.82 -6.96 -16.70
CA ASP A 135 -1.48 -6.48 -17.04
C ASP A 135 -1.54 -5.00 -17.43
N ARG A 136 -0.57 -4.20 -16.96
CA ARG A 136 -0.52 -2.78 -17.30
C ARG A 136 -0.41 -2.51 -18.80
N ASP A 137 0.21 -3.43 -19.52
CA ASP A 137 0.46 -3.31 -20.98
C ASP A 137 -0.67 -3.92 -21.83
N HIS A 138 -1.83 -4.25 -21.19
CA HIS A 138 -2.99 -4.72 -21.93
C HIS A 138 -3.43 -3.70 -22.98
N SER A 139 -3.57 -4.14 -24.25
CA SER A 139 -3.76 -3.28 -25.42
C SER A 139 -4.98 -2.34 -25.34
N ASN A 140 -6.00 -2.74 -24.58
CA ASN A 140 -7.26 -2.00 -24.42
C ASN A 140 -7.38 -1.35 -23.04
N LEU A 141 -6.26 -1.17 -22.34
CA LEU A 141 -6.11 -0.40 -21.11
C LEU A 141 -5.31 0.87 -21.42
N THR A 142 -5.89 2.01 -21.10
CA THR A 142 -5.17 3.30 -21.14
C THR A 142 -4.97 3.80 -19.72
N LEU A 143 -3.72 4.03 -19.35
CA LEU A 143 -3.33 4.63 -18.07
C LEU A 143 -2.97 6.09 -18.29
N THR A 144 -3.62 6.99 -17.56
CA THR A 144 -3.36 8.44 -17.63
C THR A 144 -2.88 8.91 -16.28
N ARG A 145 -1.64 9.42 -16.21
CA ARG A 145 -1.09 10.01 -14.99
C ARG A 145 -1.79 11.32 -14.65
N LYS A 146 -2.06 11.54 -13.36
CA LYS A 146 -2.54 12.82 -12.83
C LYS A 146 -1.36 13.77 -12.61
N GLU A 147 -1.59 15.06 -12.77
CA GLU A 147 -0.57 16.10 -12.53
C GLU A 147 -0.24 16.24 -11.02
N GLN A 148 -1.23 16.02 -10.16
CA GLN A 148 -1.09 16.10 -8.71
C GLN A 148 -1.64 14.84 -8.06
N GLY A 149 -0.82 14.24 -7.19
CA GLY A 149 -1.16 13.08 -6.38
C GLY A 149 -1.35 13.43 -4.91
N PHE A 150 -1.75 12.44 -4.14
CA PHE A 150 -1.88 12.54 -2.68
C PHE A 150 -0.51 12.68 -2.00
N LEU A 151 0.48 11.92 -2.48
CA LEU A 151 1.89 12.01 -2.08
C LEU A 151 2.70 12.42 -3.31
N PRO A 152 3.45 13.54 -3.26
CA PRO A 152 4.01 14.17 -4.47
C PRO A 152 4.95 13.26 -5.28
N GLU A 153 5.69 12.38 -4.60
CA GLU A 153 6.67 11.52 -5.24
C GLU A 153 6.09 10.22 -5.81
N MET A 154 4.88 9.82 -5.35
CA MET A 154 4.17 8.67 -5.88
C MET A 154 3.33 9.07 -7.08
N SER A 155 3.48 8.36 -8.19
CA SER A 155 2.62 8.57 -9.35
C SER A 155 1.20 8.06 -9.08
N GLU A 156 0.21 8.89 -9.41
CA GLU A 156 -1.20 8.51 -9.38
C GLU A 156 -1.81 8.64 -10.78
N GLY A 157 -2.81 7.83 -11.07
CA GLY A 157 -3.44 7.83 -12.37
C GLY A 157 -4.90 7.44 -12.40
N VAL A 158 -5.41 7.44 -13.61
CA VAL A 158 -6.73 6.95 -14.01
C VAL A 158 -6.54 5.80 -14.99
N ALA A 159 -7.31 4.73 -14.83
CA ALA A 159 -7.35 3.62 -15.76
C ALA A 159 -8.66 3.68 -16.57
N HIS A 160 -8.57 3.58 -17.89
CA HIS A 160 -9.68 3.47 -18.80
C HIS A 160 -9.60 2.15 -19.56
N PHE A 161 -10.63 1.35 -19.43
CA PHE A 161 -10.82 0.08 -20.12
C PHE A 161 -11.84 0.30 -21.24
N GLN A 162 -11.43 0.00 -22.47
CA GLN A 162 -12.27 0.13 -23.66
C GLN A 162 -12.25 -1.19 -24.43
N ASP A 163 -13.31 -1.97 -24.26
CA ASP A 163 -13.43 -3.32 -24.83
C ASP A 163 -12.25 -4.23 -24.45
N ALA A 164 -11.77 -4.10 -23.21
CA ALA A 164 -10.65 -4.90 -22.73
C ALA A 164 -11.13 -6.32 -22.39
N VAL A 165 -10.63 -7.31 -23.11
CA VAL A 165 -10.96 -8.71 -22.88
C VAL A 165 -9.86 -9.36 -22.07
N VAL A 166 -10.20 -9.82 -20.87
CA VAL A 166 -9.30 -10.51 -19.94
C VAL A 166 -9.71 -11.97 -19.78
N SER A 167 -8.76 -12.81 -19.41
CA SER A 167 -9.01 -14.23 -19.21
C SER A 167 -9.81 -14.48 -17.93
N GLU A 168 -10.65 -15.52 -17.91
CA GLU A 168 -11.28 -15.99 -16.66
C GLU A 168 -10.24 -16.45 -15.62
N LYS A 169 -9.01 -16.77 -16.02
CA LYS A 169 -7.91 -17.11 -15.13
C LYS A 169 -7.39 -15.91 -14.31
N ASP A 170 -7.69 -14.70 -14.78
CA ASP A 170 -7.28 -13.47 -14.11
C ASP A 170 -8.28 -13.02 -13.04
N LEU A 171 -9.36 -13.81 -12.83
CA LEU A 171 -10.25 -13.64 -11.69
C LEU A 171 -9.52 -13.97 -10.39
N LEU A 172 -9.65 -13.06 -9.43
CA LEU A 172 -9.07 -13.19 -8.10
C LEU A 172 -10.15 -13.53 -7.07
N SER A 173 -9.74 -14.22 -6.01
CA SER A 173 -10.61 -14.49 -4.87
C SER A 173 -10.99 -13.18 -4.16
N ASP A 174 -12.26 -13.02 -3.82
CA ASP A 174 -12.76 -11.90 -3.01
C ASP A 174 -12.74 -12.18 -1.49
N LYS A 175 -12.25 -13.36 -1.08
CA LYS A 175 -12.32 -13.85 0.31
C LYS A 175 -11.82 -12.84 1.33
N ASN A 176 -10.71 -12.18 1.06
CA ASN A 176 -10.05 -11.26 1.98
C ASN A 176 -10.31 -9.78 1.66
N VAL A 177 -11.01 -9.48 0.56
CA VAL A 177 -11.18 -8.09 0.08
C VAL A 177 -11.93 -7.20 1.06
N LYS A 178 -12.92 -7.76 1.77
CA LYS A 178 -13.69 -7.01 2.78
C LYS A 178 -12.81 -6.48 3.92
N GLN A 179 -11.69 -7.13 4.19
CA GLN A 179 -10.74 -6.74 5.22
C GLN A 179 -9.62 -5.84 4.69
N PHE A 180 -9.54 -5.60 3.37
CA PHE A 180 -8.44 -4.86 2.76
C PHE A 180 -8.17 -3.52 3.46
N GLY A 181 -9.20 -2.73 3.73
CA GLY A 181 -9.02 -1.43 4.39
C GLY A 181 -8.43 -1.50 5.81
N LYS A 182 -8.67 -2.60 6.56
CA LYS A 182 -8.00 -2.86 7.85
C LYS A 182 -6.55 -3.31 7.63
N ILE A 183 -6.36 -4.25 6.72
CA ILE A 183 -5.06 -4.82 6.39
C ILE A 183 -4.11 -3.75 5.85
N GLU A 184 -4.59 -2.88 4.96
CA GLU A 184 -3.83 -1.76 4.43
C GLU A 184 -3.31 -0.85 5.54
N ILE A 185 -4.17 -0.46 6.49
CA ILE A 185 -3.79 0.39 7.62
C ILE A 185 -2.67 -0.27 8.45
N LEU A 186 -2.82 -1.53 8.80
CA LEU A 186 -1.85 -2.26 9.62
C LEU A 186 -0.48 -2.34 8.92
N TYR A 187 -0.44 -2.62 7.62
CA TYR A 187 0.82 -2.67 6.87
C TYR A 187 1.45 -1.29 6.68
N ILE A 188 0.66 -0.23 6.48
CA ILE A 188 1.19 1.13 6.41
C ILE A 188 1.74 1.56 7.77
N TYR A 189 1.09 1.19 8.86
CA TYR A 189 1.60 1.44 10.22
C TYR A 189 2.89 0.66 10.49
N LEU A 190 3.01 -0.60 10.03
CA LEU A 190 4.27 -1.34 10.09
C LEU A 190 5.40 -0.64 9.34
N ALA A 191 5.13 -0.17 8.12
CA ALA A 191 6.12 0.57 7.35
C ALA A 191 6.48 1.91 8.02
N PHE A 192 5.51 2.59 8.62
CA PHE A 192 5.77 3.80 9.41
C PHE A 192 6.65 3.52 10.63
N CYS A 193 6.38 2.45 11.39
CA CYS A 193 7.26 2.03 12.47
C CYS A 193 8.68 1.74 11.98
N GLY A 194 8.83 1.10 10.82
CA GLY A 194 10.14 0.87 10.20
C GLY A 194 10.89 2.17 9.87
N LEU A 195 10.19 3.18 9.32
CA LEU A 195 10.75 4.51 9.08
C LEU A 195 11.26 5.13 10.40
N VAL A 196 10.45 5.12 11.45
CA VAL A 196 10.81 5.68 12.77
C VAL A 196 12.00 4.92 13.37
N ALA A 197 11.98 3.59 13.34
CA ALA A 197 13.06 2.75 13.85
C ALA A 197 14.42 3.04 13.20
N SER A 198 14.44 3.41 11.91
CA SER A 198 15.68 3.64 11.16
C SER A 198 16.13 5.10 11.14
N LYS A 199 15.23 6.08 11.38
CA LYS A 199 15.51 7.50 11.17
C LYS A 199 15.44 8.36 12.44
N SER A 200 14.83 7.87 13.53
CA SER A 200 14.79 8.63 14.78
C SER A 200 16.14 8.63 15.47
N LYS A 201 16.49 9.77 16.08
CA LYS A 201 17.68 9.92 16.96
C LYS A 201 17.36 9.56 18.40
N ASP A 202 16.11 9.51 18.77
CA ASP A 202 15.66 9.22 20.12
C ASP A 202 15.53 7.71 20.31
N THR A 203 16.36 7.13 21.16
CA THR A 203 16.36 5.69 21.42
C THR A 203 15.06 5.18 22.00
N THR A 204 14.37 5.97 22.83
CA THR A 204 13.06 5.61 23.38
C THR A 204 12.01 5.52 22.28
N VAL A 205 12.00 6.48 21.36
CA VAL A 205 11.11 6.48 20.20
C VAL A 205 11.41 5.29 19.27
N VAL A 206 12.69 4.96 19.08
CA VAL A 206 13.11 3.75 18.33
C VAL A 206 12.58 2.50 19.02
N ASP A 207 12.78 2.33 20.33
CA ASP A 207 12.30 1.16 21.07
C ASP A 207 10.78 1.02 21.03
N ASN A 208 10.06 2.13 21.19
CA ASN A 208 8.59 2.17 21.04
C ASN A 208 8.15 1.74 19.63
N SER A 209 8.86 2.16 18.59
CA SER A 209 8.52 1.79 17.21
C SER A 209 8.62 0.27 16.96
N TRP A 210 9.62 -0.39 17.53
CA TRP A 210 9.78 -1.85 17.46
C TRP A 210 8.66 -2.56 18.21
N ALA A 211 8.34 -2.13 19.45
CA ALA A 211 7.28 -2.74 20.26
C ALA A 211 5.91 -2.62 19.57
N ILE A 212 5.59 -1.45 19.02
CA ILE A 212 4.34 -1.23 18.26
C ILE A 212 4.31 -2.10 17.01
N ALA A 213 5.42 -2.26 16.29
CA ALA A 213 5.48 -3.12 15.11
C ALA A 213 5.21 -4.59 15.44
N GLU A 214 5.69 -5.09 16.58
CA GLU A 214 5.39 -6.46 17.05
C GLU A 214 3.90 -6.62 17.36
N GLU A 215 3.27 -5.66 18.04
CA GLU A 215 1.83 -5.67 18.30
C GLU A 215 1.03 -5.68 16.99
N ILE A 216 1.38 -4.82 16.03
CA ILE A 216 0.72 -4.77 14.72
C ILE A 216 0.87 -6.10 13.99
N SER A 217 2.06 -6.70 14.01
CA SER A 217 2.31 -8.00 13.38
C SER A 217 1.41 -9.10 13.93
N ALA A 218 1.15 -9.10 15.24
CA ALA A 218 0.20 -10.02 15.86
C ALA A 218 -1.25 -9.75 15.41
N LEU A 219 -1.62 -8.49 15.17
CA LEU A 219 -2.96 -8.09 14.77
C LEU A 219 -3.29 -8.36 13.30
N VAL A 220 -2.31 -8.47 12.42
CA VAL A 220 -2.53 -8.68 10.97
C VAL A 220 -3.41 -9.90 10.69
N HIS A 221 -3.32 -10.93 11.53
CA HIS A 221 -4.12 -12.17 11.43
C HIS A 221 -5.31 -12.21 12.39
N SER A 222 -5.52 -11.16 13.18
CA SER A 222 -6.61 -11.06 14.15
C SER A 222 -7.84 -10.38 13.55
N GLU A 223 -9.03 -10.77 14.03
CA GLU A 223 -10.29 -10.09 13.75
C GLU A 223 -10.63 -9.03 14.81
N ASP A 224 -9.75 -8.80 15.78
CA ASP A 224 -9.98 -7.88 16.90
C ASP A 224 -9.89 -6.41 16.45
N PHE A 225 -11.06 -5.78 16.34
CA PHE A 225 -11.15 -4.38 15.95
C PHE A 225 -10.84 -3.43 17.14
N PHE A 226 -11.07 -3.85 18.36
CA PHE A 226 -10.73 -3.00 19.52
C PHE A 226 -9.22 -2.83 19.67
N ALA A 227 -8.47 -3.91 19.49
CA ALA A 227 -7.01 -3.85 19.49
C ALA A 227 -6.45 -2.94 18.38
N LEU A 228 -7.13 -2.83 17.23
CA LEU A 228 -6.76 -1.87 16.20
C LEU A 228 -6.87 -0.41 16.66
N LYS A 229 -7.92 -0.06 17.44
CA LYS A 229 -8.06 1.30 18.00
C LYS A 229 -6.96 1.62 19.03
N GLU A 230 -6.59 0.66 19.86
CA GLU A 230 -5.51 0.82 20.84
C GLU A 230 -4.16 1.02 20.15
N VAL A 231 -3.87 0.22 19.14
CA VAL A 231 -2.64 0.36 18.34
C VAL A 231 -2.62 1.68 17.58
N ASP A 232 -3.75 2.12 17.03
CA ASP A 232 -3.85 3.42 16.37
C ASP A 232 -3.43 4.56 17.31
N VAL A 233 -3.91 4.56 18.56
CA VAL A 233 -3.51 5.57 19.56
C VAL A 233 -1.99 5.58 19.75
N LYS A 234 -1.37 4.40 19.89
CA LYS A 234 0.09 4.29 20.06
C LYS A 234 0.85 4.79 18.80
N VAL A 235 0.35 4.49 17.62
CA VAL A 235 0.96 4.97 16.35
C VAL A 235 0.85 6.49 16.20
N GLN A 236 -0.29 7.10 16.60
CA GLN A 236 -0.42 8.56 16.59
C GLN A 236 0.54 9.21 17.60
N GLN A 237 0.66 8.63 18.80
CA GLN A 237 1.63 9.09 19.80
C GLN A 237 3.07 8.96 19.28
N LEU A 238 3.44 7.83 18.69
CA LEU A 238 4.76 7.61 18.07
C LEU A 238 5.07 8.67 17.01
N ARG A 239 4.08 9.02 16.15
CA ARG A 239 4.22 10.09 15.15
C ARG A 239 4.53 11.44 15.80
N ASP A 240 3.81 11.78 16.86
CA ASP A 240 3.97 13.08 17.54
C ASP A 240 5.31 13.15 18.29
N GLU A 241 5.77 12.06 18.89
CA GLU A 241 7.07 11.96 19.56
C GLU A 241 8.25 11.99 18.56
N ALA A 242 8.09 11.36 17.40
CA ALA A 242 9.13 11.31 16.37
C ALA A 242 9.38 12.67 15.69
N GLY A 243 8.37 13.52 15.59
CA GLY A 243 8.30 14.68 14.69
C GLY A 243 9.50 15.62 14.63
N GLY A 244 10.19 15.87 15.75
CA GLY A 244 11.37 16.76 15.78
C GLY A 244 12.72 16.07 15.59
N ASN A 245 12.76 14.72 15.52
CA ASN A 245 13.97 13.92 15.66
C ASN A 245 14.31 13.04 14.45
N MET A 246 13.63 13.25 13.30
CA MET A 246 13.77 12.39 12.12
C MET A 246 14.90 12.81 11.20
N LEU A 247 15.89 11.91 11.01
CA LEU A 247 17.06 12.14 10.15
C LEU A 247 16.75 11.90 8.68
N GLY A 248 16.92 12.94 7.85
CA GLY A 248 16.87 12.79 6.40
C GLY A 248 15.50 12.37 5.83
N VAL A 249 14.42 12.58 6.59
CA VAL A 249 13.05 12.33 6.11
C VAL A 249 12.54 13.59 5.41
N SER A 250 12.29 13.46 4.11
CA SER A 250 11.75 14.53 3.29
C SER A 250 10.24 14.67 3.50
N GLY A 251 9.75 15.91 3.59
CA GLY A 251 8.30 16.21 3.63
C GLY A 251 7.59 15.80 4.92
N TRP A 252 8.30 15.52 6.02
CA TRP A 252 7.69 15.05 7.28
C TRP A 252 6.44 15.85 7.67
N ASP A 253 6.56 17.17 7.82
CA ASP A 253 5.48 18.03 8.31
C ASP A 253 4.23 18.03 7.40
N ALA A 254 4.44 17.92 6.08
CA ALA A 254 3.35 17.90 5.12
C ALA A 254 2.69 16.52 5.02
N ASP A 255 3.47 15.45 5.05
CA ASP A 255 3.03 14.13 4.63
C ASP A 255 2.69 13.19 5.79
N GLN A 256 3.08 13.51 7.04
CA GLN A 256 2.60 12.81 8.24
C GLN A 256 1.07 12.78 8.36
N LYS A 257 0.36 13.66 7.64
CA LYS A 257 -1.10 13.61 7.46
C LYS A 257 -1.61 12.27 6.96
N LEU A 258 -0.77 11.47 6.27
CA LEU A 258 -1.09 10.10 5.87
C LEU A 258 -1.51 9.27 7.08
N ILE A 259 -0.69 9.28 8.14
CA ILE A 259 -0.94 8.50 9.36
C ILE A 259 -2.19 9.02 10.09
N ALA A 260 -2.34 10.35 10.19
CA ALA A 260 -3.53 10.97 10.80
C ALA A 260 -4.83 10.70 10.01
N MET A 261 -4.75 10.55 8.69
CA MET A 261 -5.90 10.23 7.84
C MET A 261 -6.45 8.84 8.14
N TYR A 262 -5.58 7.84 8.30
CA TYR A 262 -6.00 6.49 8.65
C TYR A 262 -6.64 6.43 10.05
N SER A 263 -6.12 7.17 11.02
CA SER A 263 -6.69 7.27 12.36
C SER A 263 -8.14 7.74 12.34
N LYS A 264 -8.47 8.77 11.55
CA LYS A 264 -9.87 9.23 11.41
C LYS A 264 -10.80 8.12 10.95
N GLY A 265 -10.34 7.28 10.02
CA GLY A 265 -11.11 6.14 9.51
C GLY A 265 -11.33 5.03 10.55
N ILE A 266 -10.37 4.85 11.48
CA ILE A 266 -10.45 3.86 12.56
C ILE A 266 -11.39 4.36 13.66
N GLN A 267 -11.17 5.58 14.14
CA GLN A 267 -11.90 6.15 15.28
C GLN A 267 -13.39 6.37 14.96
N SER A 268 -13.74 6.69 13.71
CA SER A 268 -15.14 6.89 13.29
C SER A 268 -15.96 5.62 13.11
N ARG A 269 -15.35 4.43 13.11
CA ARG A 269 -16.05 3.13 12.95
C ARG A 269 -16.60 2.55 14.25
N GLY A 270 -16.87 3.33 15.25
CA GLY A 270 -17.31 2.88 16.58
C GLY A 270 -18.54 3.59 17.13
N ASP A 271 -19.14 4.46 16.35
CA ASP A 271 -20.40 5.15 16.65
C ASP A 271 -21.55 4.56 15.73
#